data_110d452df88325c4b06bb436a2883132
#
_entry.id   110d452df88325c4b06bb436a2883132
#
_cell.length_a   1.000
_cell.length_b   1.000
_cell.length_c   1.000
_cell.angle_alpha   90.00
_cell.angle_beta   90.00
_cell.angle_gamma   90.00
#
_symmetry.space_group_name_H-M   'P 1'
#
loop_
_entity.id
_entity.type
_entity.pdbx_description
1 polymer ?
#
loop_
_entity_poly.entity_id
_entity_poly.type
_entity_poly.pdbx_seq_one_letter_code
_entity_poly.pdbx_strand_id
1 'polypeptide(L)'
;MRVSVNLGLLVVMALLAFGTGRAQMVTTMTNEALKVPQGMKPQEVKSEGPFLADVDTETPYFQCIDSAQVYLDSHDWPLAEQWLVKAVQTDPENPSNSMVLSNIATLQRYQGKLAEAVKNYSLALDLTPHAVTLLLNRAALLVQMDSVQRAIADFERVRDLDPYNTEARYSLGVLAMERGDTKQAEDLFNEIKRINPNSGLYNEGMALLYKRSGNYGRAAELFSQVIKVKANAQLLGHRADCYLSMKRLNQAEEDIRAALEMDPDDGYLYLLRAKLNKLRFQRDDMNRDIDTAVSLGLSRDYINKALNE
;
A
#
# COMPACT_ATOMS: atom_id res chain seq x y z
N MET A 1 22.05 10.77 -1.70
CA MET A 1 21.89 9.78 -2.79
C MET A 1 20.55 9.10 -2.53
N ARG A 2 19.49 9.57 -3.20
CA ARG A 2 18.11 9.18 -2.89
C ARG A 2 17.82 7.89 -3.65
N VAL A 3 17.71 6.80 -2.93
CA VAL A 3 17.10 5.57 -3.43
C VAL A 3 15.62 5.74 -3.15
N SER A 4 14.83 6.08 -4.18
CA SER A 4 13.39 5.91 -4.10
C SER A 4 13.14 4.41 -4.12
N VAL A 5 13.08 3.82 -2.94
CA VAL A 5 12.52 2.50 -2.78
C VAL A 5 11.03 2.68 -3.02
N ASN A 6 10.54 2.17 -4.15
CA ASN A 6 9.11 1.91 -4.30
C ASN A 6 8.76 0.89 -3.20
N LEU A 7 8.40 1.40 -2.03
CA LEU A 7 7.60 0.63 -1.12
C LEU A 7 6.30 0.36 -1.88
N GLY A 8 6.18 -0.85 -2.42
CA GLY A 8 4.92 -1.34 -2.92
C GLY A 8 3.94 -1.27 -1.77
N LEU A 9 3.27 -0.15 -1.70
CA LEU A 9 2.13 0.02 -0.85
C LEU A 9 1.20 -1.14 -1.15
N LEU A 10 0.96 -1.96 -0.16
CA LEU A 10 -0.30 -2.69 -0.05
C LEU A 10 -1.40 -1.63 0.08
N VAL A 11 -1.64 -0.92 -1.03
CA VAL A 11 -2.88 -0.22 -1.23
C VAL A 11 -3.91 -1.33 -1.36
N VAL A 12 -4.64 -1.56 -0.29
CA VAL A 12 -5.92 -2.23 -0.40
C VAL A 12 -6.66 -1.47 -1.48
N MET A 13 -6.64 -2.01 -2.70
CA MET A 13 -7.55 -1.61 -3.76
C MET A 13 -8.95 -2.04 -3.30
N ALA A 14 -9.57 -1.21 -2.49
CA ALA A 14 -11.00 -1.22 -2.27
C ALA A 14 -11.63 -0.26 -3.27
N LEU A 15 -11.47 -0.58 -4.54
CA LEU A 15 -12.25 0.01 -5.60
C LEU A 15 -13.07 -1.10 -6.24
N LEU A 16 -14.40 -0.92 -6.17
CA LEU A 16 -15.38 -1.60 -6.98
C LEU A 16 -15.74 -3.02 -6.58
N ALA A 17 -16.55 -3.15 -5.54
CA ALA A 17 -17.58 -4.19 -5.51
C ALA A 17 -18.93 -3.50 -5.56
N PHE A 18 -19.64 -3.75 -6.63
CA PHE A 18 -20.98 -3.24 -6.95
C PHE A 18 -21.98 -3.48 -5.81
N GLY A 19 -22.64 -2.44 -5.36
CA GLY A 19 -23.75 -2.53 -4.41
C GLY A 19 -24.49 -1.22 -4.31
N THR A 20 -25.75 -1.23 -4.66
CA THR A 20 -26.70 -0.13 -4.72
C THR A 20 -26.95 0.52 -3.36
N GLY A 21 -26.66 1.84 -3.23
CA GLY A 21 -27.16 2.65 -2.14
C GLY A 21 -26.24 3.79 -1.71
N ARG A 22 -26.78 4.99 -1.62
CA ARG A 22 -26.13 6.25 -1.25
C ARG A 22 -25.35 6.18 0.10
N ALA A 23 -25.79 5.37 1.04
CA ALA A 23 -25.15 5.14 2.33
C ALA A 23 -23.86 4.28 2.21
N GLN A 24 -23.67 3.53 1.13
CA GLN A 24 -22.52 2.63 0.96
C GLN A 24 -21.25 3.36 0.52
N MET A 25 -21.34 4.49 -0.19
CA MET A 25 -20.14 5.24 -0.59
C MET A 25 -19.33 5.74 0.60
N VAL A 26 -20.04 6.11 1.67
CA VAL A 26 -19.43 6.59 2.92
C VAL A 26 -18.89 5.43 3.76
N THR A 27 -19.51 4.25 3.67
CA THR A 27 -19.14 3.05 4.45
C THR A 27 -18.21 2.07 3.74
N THR A 28 -18.22 1.98 2.42
CA THR A 28 -17.46 0.96 1.69
C THR A 28 -15.95 1.21 1.66
N MET A 29 -15.49 2.45 1.70
CA MET A 29 -14.06 2.75 1.82
C MET A 29 -13.49 2.38 3.19
N THR A 30 -14.35 2.23 4.22
CA THR A 30 -13.93 1.83 5.58
C THR A 30 -14.07 0.33 5.85
N ASN A 31 -14.96 -0.39 5.15
CA ASN A 31 -15.28 -1.79 5.47
C ASN A 31 -14.38 -2.83 4.76
N GLU A 32 -13.69 -2.49 3.68
CA GLU A 32 -12.75 -3.45 3.06
C GLU A 32 -11.38 -3.51 3.76
N ALA A 33 -11.01 -2.49 4.53
CA ALA A 33 -9.85 -2.55 5.41
C ALA A 33 -10.04 -3.51 6.60
N LEU A 34 -11.27 -3.97 6.86
CA LEU A 34 -11.66 -4.84 7.97
C LEU A 34 -12.07 -6.25 7.52
N LYS A 35 -11.40 -6.86 6.55
CA LYS A 35 -11.50 -8.31 6.38
C LYS A 35 -10.81 -9.01 7.54
N VAL A 36 -11.62 -9.26 8.59
CA VAL A 36 -11.28 -10.18 9.68
C VAL A 36 -10.91 -11.54 9.09
N PRO A 37 -9.80 -12.18 9.52
CA PRO A 37 -9.42 -13.51 9.06
C PRO A 37 -10.59 -14.49 9.25
N GLN A 38 -10.88 -15.30 8.23
CA GLN A 38 -11.88 -16.37 8.33
C GLN A 38 -11.52 -17.30 9.47
N GLY A 39 -12.32 -17.29 10.52
CA GLY A 39 -12.15 -18.16 11.69
C GLY A 39 -12.66 -17.60 13.01
N MET A 40 -12.80 -16.28 13.15
CA MET A 40 -13.52 -15.69 14.28
C MET A 40 -14.97 -15.48 13.85
N LYS A 41 -15.90 -16.11 14.59
CA LYS A 41 -17.31 -15.73 14.50
C LYS A 41 -17.38 -14.24 14.82
N PRO A 42 -18.03 -13.41 13.97
CA PRO A 42 -18.27 -12.03 14.32
C PRO A 42 -19.06 -12.04 15.64
N GLN A 43 -18.49 -11.51 16.71
CA GLN A 43 -19.36 -10.94 17.74
C GLN A 43 -20.13 -9.86 16.99
N GLU A 44 -21.44 -10.00 16.96
CA GLU A 44 -22.34 -8.92 16.58
C GLU A 44 -22.01 -7.74 17.49
N VAL A 45 -21.13 -6.87 17.04
CA VAL A 45 -21.07 -5.50 17.53
C VAL A 45 -22.37 -4.90 17.01
N LYS A 46 -23.40 -4.95 17.85
CA LYS A 46 -24.58 -4.13 17.65
C LYS A 46 -24.06 -2.72 17.52
N SER A 47 -24.05 -2.20 16.31
CA SER A 47 -23.84 -0.79 16.03
C SER A 47 -25.06 -0.04 16.58
N GLU A 48 -25.12 0.11 17.89
CA GLU A 48 -25.97 1.10 18.52
C GLU A 48 -25.26 2.46 18.40
N GLY A 49 -25.26 2.99 17.18
CA GLY A 49 -24.97 4.39 16.92
C GLY A 49 -26.17 5.00 16.22
N PRO A 50 -26.70 6.13 16.68
CA PRO A 50 -27.90 6.76 16.12
C PRO A 50 -27.58 7.49 14.80
N PHE A 51 -26.90 6.90 13.87
CA PHE A 51 -26.27 7.67 12.78
C PHE A 51 -26.90 7.53 11.38
N LEU A 52 -27.96 6.76 11.17
CA LEU A 52 -28.52 6.59 9.82
C LEU A 52 -30.05 6.64 9.70
N ALA A 53 -30.78 6.93 10.77
CA ALA A 53 -32.24 6.89 10.72
C ALA A 53 -32.91 8.19 10.19
N ASP A 54 -32.20 9.34 10.20
CA ASP A 54 -32.79 10.65 9.83
C ASP A 54 -31.86 11.54 8.98
N VAL A 55 -31.04 10.97 8.10
CA VAL A 55 -30.24 11.80 7.16
C VAL A 55 -31.12 12.13 5.98
N ASP A 56 -31.50 13.40 5.86
CA ASP A 56 -32.15 13.95 4.66
C ASP A 56 -31.20 13.89 3.45
N THR A 57 -31.32 12.81 2.67
CA THR A 57 -30.50 12.54 1.50
C THR A 57 -30.82 13.46 0.31
N GLU A 58 -31.83 14.34 0.42
CA GLU A 58 -32.20 15.30 -0.62
C GLU A 58 -31.48 16.65 -0.48
N THR A 59 -30.63 16.80 0.53
CA THR A 59 -29.87 18.05 0.70
C THR A 59 -28.89 18.31 -0.44
N PRO A 60 -28.56 19.58 -0.73
CA PRO A 60 -27.56 19.92 -1.74
C PRO A 60 -26.19 19.27 -1.50
N TYR A 61 -25.84 18.99 -0.25
CA TYR A 61 -24.63 18.24 0.14
C TYR A 61 -24.63 16.83 -0.45
N PHE A 62 -25.69 16.05 -0.23
CA PHE A 62 -25.79 14.69 -0.74
C PHE A 62 -25.96 14.63 -2.25
N GLN A 63 -26.60 15.63 -2.88
CA GLN A 63 -26.67 15.76 -4.34
C GLN A 63 -25.25 15.92 -4.95
N CYS A 64 -24.35 16.64 -4.26
CA CYS A 64 -22.95 16.72 -4.68
C CYS A 64 -22.22 15.37 -4.52
N ILE A 65 -22.49 14.62 -3.45
CA ILE A 65 -21.93 13.26 -3.24
C ILE A 65 -22.41 12.30 -4.34
N ASP A 66 -23.70 12.31 -4.66
CA ASP A 66 -24.27 11.50 -5.74
C ASP A 66 -23.64 11.83 -7.10
N SER A 67 -23.45 13.13 -7.37
CA SER A 67 -22.78 13.57 -8.60
C SER A 67 -21.33 13.06 -8.64
N ALA A 68 -20.61 13.14 -7.53
CA ALA A 68 -19.27 12.61 -7.43
C ALA A 68 -19.22 11.10 -7.72
N GLN A 69 -20.22 10.33 -7.22
CA GLN A 69 -20.30 8.88 -7.47
C GLN A 69 -20.42 8.57 -8.96
N VAL A 70 -21.21 9.30 -9.71
CA VAL A 70 -21.35 9.12 -11.17
C VAL A 70 -19.99 9.26 -11.88
N TYR A 71 -19.19 10.25 -11.48
CA TYR A 71 -17.85 10.45 -12.04
C TYR A 71 -16.81 9.43 -11.55
N LEU A 72 -16.95 8.93 -10.32
CA LEU A 72 -16.15 7.80 -9.84
C LEU A 72 -16.39 6.53 -10.66
N ASP A 73 -17.64 6.23 -10.95
CA ASP A 73 -18.03 5.07 -11.74
C ASP A 73 -17.51 5.14 -13.18
N SER A 74 -17.42 6.37 -13.74
CA SER A 74 -16.83 6.62 -15.06
C SER A 74 -15.31 6.84 -15.06
N HIS A 75 -14.65 6.72 -13.90
CA HIS A 75 -13.20 6.95 -13.71
C HIS A 75 -12.75 8.38 -14.05
N ASP A 76 -13.67 9.35 -14.01
CA ASP A 76 -13.33 10.77 -14.15
C ASP A 76 -12.94 11.35 -12.78
N TRP A 77 -11.72 11.03 -12.34
CA TRP A 77 -11.20 11.46 -11.03
C TRP A 77 -11.21 12.96 -10.81
N PRO A 78 -10.87 13.82 -11.80
CA PRO A 78 -10.92 15.26 -11.64
C PRO A 78 -12.34 15.82 -11.38
N LEU A 79 -13.36 15.33 -12.10
CA LEU A 79 -14.73 15.76 -11.87
C LEU A 79 -15.29 15.21 -10.57
N ALA A 80 -14.98 13.97 -10.22
CA ALA A 80 -15.34 13.40 -8.92
C ALA A 80 -14.77 14.25 -7.77
N GLU A 81 -13.48 14.64 -7.84
CA GLU A 81 -12.84 15.52 -6.85
C GLU A 81 -13.58 16.85 -6.73
N GLN A 82 -13.92 17.49 -7.85
CA GLN A 82 -14.63 18.79 -7.85
C GLN A 82 -15.99 18.70 -7.15
N TRP A 83 -16.75 17.65 -7.39
CA TRP A 83 -18.04 17.46 -6.74
C TRP A 83 -17.92 17.16 -5.24
N LEU A 84 -16.91 16.38 -4.81
CA LEU A 84 -16.65 16.20 -3.40
C LEU A 84 -16.21 17.49 -2.70
N VAL A 85 -15.37 18.30 -3.34
CA VAL A 85 -14.99 19.62 -2.82
C VAL A 85 -16.21 20.52 -2.70
N LYS A 86 -17.11 20.50 -3.70
CA LYS A 86 -18.36 21.27 -3.66
C LYS A 86 -19.27 20.80 -2.50
N ALA A 87 -19.32 19.50 -2.21
CA ALA A 87 -20.06 19.00 -1.06
C ALA A 87 -19.56 19.64 0.24
N VAL A 88 -18.25 19.58 0.51
CA VAL A 88 -17.64 20.20 1.71
C VAL A 88 -17.90 21.71 1.79
N GLN A 89 -17.90 22.42 0.64
CA GLN A 89 -18.20 23.85 0.57
C GLN A 89 -19.68 24.14 0.84
N THR A 90 -20.58 23.24 0.46
CA THR A 90 -22.04 23.41 0.62
C THR A 90 -22.45 23.27 2.08
N ASP A 91 -21.80 22.35 2.82
CA ASP A 91 -22.03 22.15 4.25
C ASP A 91 -20.71 21.91 4.97
N PRO A 92 -19.98 22.98 5.35
CA PRO A 92 -18.67 22.86 6.01
C PRO A 92 -18.70 22.18 7.38
N GLU A 93 -19.83 22.21 8.07
CA GLU A 93 -20.02 21.62 9.40
C GLU A 93 -20.56 20.19 9.35
N ASN A 94 -20.71 19.63 8.15
CA ASN A 94 -21.28 18.28 8.02
C ASN A 94 -20.39 17.25 8.71
N PRO A 95 -20.96 16.40 9.59
CA PRO A 95 -20.20 15.37 10.31
C PRO A 95 -19.46 14.37 9.39
N SER A 96 -19.94 14.21 8.15
CA SER A 96 -19.33 13.31 7.16
C SER A 96 -18.12 13.91 6.44
N ASN A 97 -17.81 15.20 6.69
CA ASN A 97 -16.69 15.86 5.99
C ASN A 97 -15.34 15.23 6.20
N SER A 98 -15.08 14.60 7.35
CA SER A 98 -13.85 13.83 7.56
C SER A 98 -13.66 12.74 6.50
N MET A 99 -14.73 12.04 6.18
CA MET A 99 -14.72 10.96 5.20
C MET A 99 -14.67 11.49 3.76
N VAL A 100 -15.40 12.58 3.46
CA VAL A 100 -15.34 13.22 2.14
C VAL A 100 -13.94 13.76 1.86
N LEU A 101 -13.29 14.40 2.84
CA LEU A 101 -11.91 14.88 2.73
C LEU A 101 -10.91 13.71 2.53
N SER A 102 -11.15 12.57 3.19
CA SER A 102 -10.37 11.35 2.95
C SER A 102 -10.49 10.86 1.50
N ASN A 103 -11.70 10.89 0.95
CA ASN A 103 -11.96 10.49 -0.44
C ASN A 103 -11.28 11.46 -1.42
N ILE A 104 -11.39 12.78 -1.17
CA ILE A 104 -10.67 13.78 -1.96
C ILE A 104 -9.17 13.52 -1.95
N ALA A 105 -8.59 13.29 -0.76
CA ALA A 105 -7.16 12.98 -0.62
C ALA A 105 -6.76 11.71 -1.39
N THR A 106 -7.61 10.69 -1.37
CA THR A 106 -7.36 9.45 -2.11
C THR A 106 -7.37 9.71 -3.63
N LEU A 107 -8.35 10.47 -4.14
CA LEU A 107 -8.40 10.85 -5.56
C LEU A 107 -7.18 11.69 -5.96
N GLN A 108 -6.77 12.64 -5.13
CA GLN A 108 -5.59 13.48 -5.37
C GLN A 108 -4.31 12.63 -5.41
N ARG A 109 -4.20 11.62 -4.57
CA ARG A 109 -3.07 10.68 -4.62
C ARG A 109 -3.03 9.93 -5.96
N TYR A 110 -4.16 9.43 -6.47
CA TYR A 110 -4.22 8.79 -7.79
C TYR A 110 -3.87 9.74 -8.94
N GLN A 111 -4.17 11.03 -8.78
CA GLN A 111 -3.81 12.07 -9.76
C GLN A 111 -2.36 12.56 -9.60
N GLY A 112 -1.58 12.02 -8.65
CA GLY A 112 -0.21 12.48 -8.37
C GLY A 112 -0.12 13.81 -7.60
N LYS A 113 -1.24 14.36 -7.14
CA LYS A 113 -1.33 15.60 -6.33
C LYS A 113 -1.03 15.29 -4.85
N LEU A 114 0.20 14.82 -4.56
CA LEU A 114 0.53 14.23 -3.27
C LEU A 114 0.48 15.24 -2.11
N ALA A 115 0.90 16.49 -2.34
CA ALA A 115 0.91 17.54 -1.32
C ALA A 115 -0.51 17.92 -0.89
N GLU A 116 -1.43 18.06 -1.85
CA GLU A 116 -2.84 18.31 -1.62
C GLU A 116 -3.50 17.16 -0.87
N ALA A 117 -3.18 15.93 -1.25
CA ALA A 117 -3.67 14.74 -0.57
C ALA A 117 -3.25 14.70 0.90
N VAL A 118 -1.99 15.00 1.24
CA VAL A 118 -1.54 15.10 2.66
C VAL A 118 -2.31 16.18 3.40
N LYS A 119 -2.57 17.32 2.76
CA LYS A 119 -3.35 18.42 3.36
C LYS A 119 -4.78 17.95 3.67
N ASN A 120 -5.46 17.29 2.73
CA ASN A 120 -6.84 16.84 2.95
C ASN A 120 -6.93 15.70 3.96
N TYR A 121 -5.96 14.75 4.00
CA TYR A 121 -5.90 13.79 5.11
C TYR A 121 -5.67 14.48 6.46
N SER A 122 -4.89 15.57 6.51
CA SER A 122 -4.67 16.31 7.75
C SER A 122 -5.92 17.01 8.20
N LEU A 123 -6.67 17.68 7.29
CA LEU A 123 -7.98 18.29 7.60
C LEU A 123 -8.98 17.23 8.07
N ALA A 124 -9.01 16.05 7.46
CA ALA A 124 -9.86 14.95 7.90
C ALA A 124 -9.50 14.50 9.32
N LEU A 125 -8.21 14.45 9.66
CA LEU A 125 -7.71 14.11 11.01
C LEU A 125 -7.96 15.21 12.02
N ASP A 126 -8.05 16.48 11.63
CA ASP A 126 -8.46 17.57 12.52
C ASP A 126 -9.92 17.37 12.97
N LEU A 127 -10.79 16.84 12.09
CA LEU A 127 -12.17 16.49 12.41
C LEU A 127 -12.29 15.17 13.19
N THR A 128 -11.45 14.18 12.86
CA THR A 128 -11.48 12.86 13.48
C THR A 128 -10.08 12.42 13.90
N PRO A 129 -9.54 12.95 15.02
CA PRO A 129 -8.14 12.79 15.41
C PRO A 129 -7.67 11.37 15.70
N HIS A 130 -8.61 10.46 15.98
CA HIS A 130 -8.34 9.05 16.35
C HIS A 130 -8.67 8.06 15.23
N ALA A 131 -8.91 8.54 14.01
CA ALA A 131 -9.24 7.68 12.88
C ALA A 131 -7.99 6.94 12.38
N VAL A 132 -7.84 5.68 12.81
CA VAL A 132 -6.70 4.79 12.48
C VAL A 132 -6.48 4.71 10.96
N THR A 133 -7.55 4.54 10.18
CA THR A 133 -7.47 4.46 8.72
C THR A 133 -6.88 5.73 8.08
N LEU A 134 -7.26 6.92 8.59
CA LEU A 134 -6.72 8.18 8.08
C LEU A 134 -5.23 8.33 8.39
N LEU A 135 -4.81 7.93 9.60
CA LEU A 135 -3.41 7.92 10.00
C LEU A 135 -2.58 6.97 9.11
N LEU A 136 -3.07 5.75 8.88
CA LEU A 136 -2.43 4.79 7.98
C LEU A 136 -2.29 5.33 6.56
N ASN A 137 -3.36 5.89 6.00
CA ASN A 137 -3.36 6.45 4.64
C ASN A 137 -2.41 7.64 4.52
N ARG A 138 -2.40 8.56 5.51
CA ARG A 138 -1.48 9.69 5.52
C ARG A 138 -0.04 9.24 5.68
N ALA A 139 0.23 8.30 6.60
CA ALA A 139 1.56 7.77 6.81
C ALA A 139 2.12 7.11 5.54
N ALA A 140 1.33 6.30 4.86
CA ALA A 140 1.70 5.67 3.60
C ALA A 140 2.05 6.70 2.51
N LEU A 141 1.25 7.78 2.41
CA LEU A 141 1.51 8.88 1.49
C LEU A 141 2.77 9.66 1.87
N LEU A 142 3.01 9.87 3.16
CA LEU A 142 4.22 10.53 3.66
C LEU A 142 5.49 9.71 3.38
N VAL A 143 5.42 8.37 3.43
CA VAL A 143 6.51 7.50 2.98
C VAL A 143 6.80 7.70 1.50
N GLN A 144 5.77 7.72 0.66
CA GLN A 144 5.91 7.97 -0.78
C GLN A 144 6.57 9.32 -1.08
N MET A 145 6.36 10.32 -0.21
CA MET A 145 6.93 11.67 -0.31
C MET A 145 8.30 11.82 0.39
N ASP A 146 8.93 10.74 0.80
CA ASP A 146 10.20 10.72 1.56
C ASP A 146 10.12 11.50 2.90
N SER A 147 8.90 11.69 3.42
CA SER A 147 8.65 12.37 4.71
C SER A 147 8.62 11.36 5.86
N VAL A 148 9.69 10.56 5.96
CA VAL A 148 9.77 9.35 6.80
C VAL A 148 9.47 9.62 8.28
N GLN A 149 9.97 10.73 8.86
CA GLN A 149 9.75 11.03 10.29
C GLN A 149 8.27 11.29 10.60
N ARG A 150 7.58 11.98 9.70
CA ARG A 150 6.14 12.24 9.86
C ARG A 150 5.33 10.95 9.71
N ALA A 151 5.73 10.09 8.77
CA ALA A 151 5.11 8.78 8.58
C ALA A 151 5.26 7.90 9.82
N ILE A 152 6.46 7.87 10.42
CA ILE A 152 6.72 7.14 11.67
C ILE A 152 5.79 7.64 12.79
N ALA A 153 5.66 8.95 12.96
CA ALA A 153 4.79 9.52 13.99
C ALA A 153 3.32 9.10 13.81
N ASP A 154 2.82 9.05 12.57
CA ASP A 154 1.47 8.58 12.30
C ASP A 154 1.31 7.07 12.57
N PHE A 155 2.28 6.23 12.16
CA PHE A 155 2.25 4.79 12.46
C PHE A 155 2.37 4.48 13.95
N GLU A 156 3.20 5.23 14.70
CA GLU A 156 3.29 5.10 16.15
C GLU A 156 1.97 5.47 16.82
N ARG A 157 1.33 6.54 16.35
CA ARG A 157 0.00 6.92 16.83
C ARG A 157 -1.06 5.86 16.54
N VAL A 158 -0.99 5.20 15.37
CA VAL A 158 -1.86 4.03 15.08
C VAL A 158 -1.61 2.92 16.08
N ARG A 159 -0.35 2.59 16.39
CA ARG A 159 0.01 1.54 17.35
C ARG A 159 -0.52 1.85 18.77
N ASP A 160 -0.54 3.12 19.15
CA ASP A 160 -1.05 3.56 20.45
C ASP A 160 -2.59 3.48 20.50
N LEU A 161 -3.28 3.83 19.41
CA LEU A 161 -4.75 3.77 19.30
C LEU A 161 -5.29 2.35 19.12
N ASP A 162 -4.57 1.53 18.35
CA ASP A 162 -4.91 0.14 18.07
C ASP A 162 -3.69 -0.77 18.35
N PRO A 163 -3.55 -1.25 19.59
CA PRO A 163 -2.44 -2.13 20.00
C PRO A 163 -2.38 -3.46 19.25
N TYR A 164 -3.41 -3.83 18.50
CA TYR A 164 -3.45 -5.06 17.70
C TYR A 164 -3.22 -4.79 16.22
N ASN A 165 -2.99 -3.55 15.80
CA ASN A 165 -2.73 -3.21 14.41
C ASN A 165 -1.39 -3.78 13.95
N THR A 166 -1.46 -4.74 13.03
CA THR A 166 -0.26 -5.39 12.48
C THR A 166 0.35 -4.62 11.30
N GLU A 167 -0.45 -3.82 10.59
CA GLU A 167 -0.02 -3.03 9.44
C GLU A 167 0.93 -1.89 9.86
N ALA A 168 0.59 -1.16 10.92
CA ALA A 168 1.46 -0.12 11.46
C ALA A 168 2.81 -0.69 11.92
N ARG A 169 2.80 -1.85 12.61
CA ARG A 169 4.04 -2.53 13.03
C ARG A 169 4.88 -2.99 11.84
N TYR A 170 4.25 -3.54 10.82
CA TYR A 170 4.93 -3.94 9.60
C TYR A 170 5.60 -2.72 8.94
N SER A 171 4.87 -1.63 8.76
CA SER A 171 5.39 -0.39 8.17
C SER A 171 6.55 0.19 8.97
N LEU A 172 6.43 0.27 10.31
CA LEU A 172 7.50 0.69 11.19
C LEU A 172 8.72 -0.25 11.09
N GLY A 173 8.50 -1.55 11.00
CA GLY A 173 9.57 -2.55 10.83
C GLY A 173 10.33 -2.37 9.52
N VAL A 174 9.62 -2.15 8.40
CA VAL A 174 10.23 -1.85 7.10
C VAL A 174 11.04 -0.55 7.17
N LEU A 175 10.49 0.51 7.74
CA LEU A 175 11.19 1.79 7.89
C LEU A 175 12.42 1.69 8.83
N ALA A 176 12.35 0.87 9.89
CA ALA A 176 13.51 0.59 10.75
C ALA A 176 14.61 -0.16 9.97
N MET A 177 14.20 -1.16 9.17
CA MET A 177 15.14 -1.90 8.32
C MET A 177 15.83 -0.99 7.30
N GLU A 178 15.12 -0.05 6.67
CA GLU A 178 15.69 0.91 5.71
C GLU A 178 16.73 1.82 6.37
N ARG A 179 16.49 2.25 7.60
CA ARG A 179 17.45 3.02 8.40
C ARG A 179 18.64 2.21 8.91
N GLY A 180 18.65 0.88 8.69
CA GLY A 180 19.70 -0.03 9.13
C GLY A 180 19.48 -0.58 10.55
N ASP A 181 18.39 -0.24 11.22
CA ASP A 181 18.04 -0.79 12.53
C ASP A 181 17.35 -2.14 12.39
N THR A 182 18.15 -3.15 12.05
CA THR A 182 17.69 -4.54 11.88
C THR A 182 17.08 -5.13 13.14
N LYS A 183 17.58 -4.73 14.32
CA LYS A 183 17.05 -5.23 15.58
C LYS A 183 15.65 -4.71 15.85
N GLN A 184 15.43 -3.41 15.70
CA GLN A 184 14.11 -2.82 15.84
C GLN A 184 13.11 -3.41 14.84
N ALA A 185 13.55 -3.64 13.58
CA ALA A 185 12.72 -4.28 12.57
C ALA A 185 12.30 -5.69 12.98
N GLU A 186 13.25 -6.51 13.45
CA GLU A 186 12.99 -7.88 13.92
C GLU A 186 12.02 -7.88 15.12
N ASP A 187 12.22 -7.00 16.09
CA ASP A 187 11.34 -6.87 17.25
C ASP A 187 9.90 -6.54 16.83
N LEU A 188 9.71 -5.58 15.92
CA LEU A 188 8.40 -5.20 15.40
C LEU A 188 7.72 -6.34 14.63
N PHE A 189 8.45 -7.08 13.80
CA PHE A 189 7.89 -8.25 13.12
C PHE A 189 7.55 -9.36 14.09
N ASN A 190 8.36 -9.59 15.13
CA ASN A 190 8.04 -10.57 16.18
C ASN A 190 6.80 -10.15 17.00
N GLU A 191 6.53 -8.85 17.18
CA GLU A 191 5.27 -8.38 17.76
C GLU A 191 4.07 -8.80 16.89
N ILE A 192 4.17 -8.66 15.55
CA ILE A 192 3.13 -9.12 14.64
C ILE A 192 2.84 -10.61 14.84
N LYS A 193 3.87 -11.43 14.97
CA LYS A 193 3.72 -12.87 15.22
C LYS A 193 2.99 -13.17 16.54
N ARG A 194 3.24 -12.37 17.59
CA ARG A 194 2.55 -12.53 18.89
C ARG A 194 1.07 -12.18 18.78
N ILE A 195 0.73 -11.14 17.98
CA ILE A 195 -0.65 -10.73 17.74
C ILE A 195 -1.38 -11.74 16.86
N ASN A 196 -0.75 -12.14 15.76
CA ASN A 196 -1.30 -13.09 14.79
C ASN A 196 -0.20 -14.07 14.33
N PRO A 197 -0.13 -15.28 14.91
CA PRO A 197 0.90 -16.27 14.57
C PRO A 197 0.92 -16.71 13.11
N ASN A 198 -0.20 -16.57 12.39
CA ASN A 198 -0.35 -16.92 10.98
C ASN A 198 -0.29 -15.71 10.05
N SER A 199 0.17 -14.56 10.53
CA SER A 199 0.23 -13.33 9.75
C SER A 199 1.17 -13.44 8.56
N GLY A 200 0.66 -13.15 7.36
CA GLY A 200 1.48 -13.00 6.16
C GLY A 200 2.49 -11.86 6.29
N LEU A 201 2.13 -10.77 6.97
CA LEU A 201 3.02 -9.62 7.21
C LEU A 201 4.25 -9.98 8.05
N TYR A 202 4.10 -10.90 9.03
CA TYR A 202 5.26 -11.43 9.76
C TYR A 202 6.22 -12.16 8.82
N ASN A 203 5.69 -13.10 8.03
CA ASN A 203 6.50 -13.88 7.09
C ASN A 203 7.17 -12.99 6.05
N GLU A 204 6.46 -12.01 5.53
CA GLU A 204 6.99 -11.04 4.56
C GLU A 204 8.10 -10.18 5.17
N GLY A 205 7.88 -9.57 6.34
CA GLY A 205 8.87 -8.77 7.03
C GLY A 205 10.14 -9.56 7.36
N MET A 206 10.00 -10.78 7.87
CA MET A 206 11.14 -11.66 8.14
C MET A 206 11.86 -12.12 6.87
N ALA A 207 11.12 -12.32 5.77
CA ALA A 207 11.73 -12.64 4.48
C ALA A 207 12.59 -11.48 3.97
N LEU A 208 12.13 -10.25 4.10
CA LEU A 208 12.91 -9.05 3.76
C LEU A 208 14.19 -8.94 4.61
N LEU A 209 14.10 -9.20 5.93
CA LEU A 209 15.26 -9.22 6.82
C LEU A 209 16.27 -10.31 6.43
N TYR A 210 15.82 -11.54 6.16
CA TYR A 210 16.70 -12.63 5.71
C TYR A 210 17.32 -12.33 4.34
N LYS A 211 16.56 -11.74 3.42
CA LYS A 211 17.10 -11.29 2.14
C LYS A 211 18.22 -10.26 2.34
N ARG A 212 18.01 -9.26 3.19
CA ARG A 212 18.99 -8.21 3.50
C ARG A 212 20.26 -8.76 4.18
N SER A 213 20.11 -9.79 5.01
CA SER A 213 21.26 -10.48 5.65
C SER A 213 21.96 -11.50 4.77
N GLY A 214 21.54 -11.67 3.50
CA GLY A 214 22.10 -12.64 2.57
C GLY A 214 21.60 -14.08 2.76
N ASN A 215 20.66 -14.32 3.66
CA ASN A 215 20.06 -15.66 3.85
C ASN A 215 18.92 -15.86 2.83
N TYR A 216 19.30 -15.91 1.55
CA TYR A 216 18.35 -15.97 0.44
C TYR A 216 17.49 -17.24 0.44
N GLY A 217 18.02 -18.34 0.93
CA GLY A 217 17.26 -19.60 1.03
C GLY A 217 16.06 -19.46 1.95
N ARG A 218 16.30 -18.96 3.16
CA ARG A 218 15.24 -18.76 4.15
C ARG A 218 14.25 -17.68 3.72
N ALA A 219 14.75 -16.61 3.09
CA ALA A 219 13.90 -15.56 2.51
C ALA A 219 12.94 -16.12 1.45
N ALA A 220 13.45 -16.92 0.50
CA ALA A 220 12.63 -17.53 -0.55
C ALA A 220 11.56 -18.50 0.00
N GLU A 221 11.87 -19.26 1.07
CA GLU A 221 10.89 -20.10 1.74
C GLU A 221 9.73 -19.29 2.32
N LEU A 222 10.03 -18.19 3.03
CA LEU A 222 9.02 -17.34 3.65
C LEU A 222 8.20 -16.59 2.59
N PHE A 223 8.83 -16.04 1.55
CA PHE A 223 8.09 -15.47 0.42
C PHE A 223 7.15 -16.50 -0.22
N SER A 224 7.60 -17.77 -0.36
CA SER A 224 6.76 -18.83 -0.91
C SER A 224 5.53 -19.13 -0.05
N GLN A 225 5.63 -18.99 1.27
CA GLN A 225 4.47 -19.13 2.16
C GLN A 225 3.47 -18.00 1.97
N VAL A 226 3.94 -16.76 1.83
CA VAL A 226 3.06 -15.60 1.59
C VAL A 226 2.41 -15.68 0.21
N ILE A 227 3.17 -16.00 -0.83
CA ILE A 227 2.70 -16.12 -2.22
C ILE A 227 1.61 -17.19 -2.37
N LYS A 228 1.68 -18.29 -1.62
CA LYS A 228 0.63 -19.33 -1.62
C LYS A 228 -0.74 -18.81 -1.17
N VAL A 229 -0.76 -17.81 -0.31
CA VAL A 229 -2.00 -17.20 0.20
C VAL A 229 -2.46 -16.09 -0.73
N LYS A 230 -1.57 -15.20 -1.11
CA LYS A 230 -1.84 -14.07 -2.00
C LYS A 230 -0.59 -13.72 -2.78
N ALA A 231 -0.55 -14.10 -4.04
CA ALA A 231 0.51 -13.70 -4.95
C ALA A 231 0.32 -12.25 -5.41
N ASN A 232 1.43 -11.52 -5.52
CA ASN A 232 1.51 -10.24 -6.23
C ASN A 232 2.88 -10.10 -6.91
N ALA A 233 2.99 -9.14 -7.82
CA ALA A 233 4.21 -8.90 -8.60
C ALA A 233 5.44 -8.63 -7.71
N GLN A 234 5.27 -7.86 -6.64
CA GLN A 234 6.36 -7.48 -5.75
C GLN A 234 6.91 -8.68 -4.97
N LEU A 235 6.05 -9.53 -4.40
CA LEU A 235 6.48 -10.74 -3.68
C LEU A 235 7.21 -11.73 -4.60
N LEU A 236 6.69 -11.91 -5.82
CA LEU A 236 7.36 -12.71 -6.86
C LEU A 236 8.71 -12.10 -7.22
N GLY A 237 8.80 -10.78 -7.41
CA GLY A 237 10.05 -10.07 -7.66
C GLY A 237 11.07 -10.25 -6.53
N HIS A 238 10.66 -10.13 -5.26
CA HIS A 238 11.54 -10.37 -4.12
C HIS A 238 12.04 -11.82 -4.07
N ARG A 239 11.17 -12.80 -4.35
CA ARG A 239 11.59 -14.21 -4.38
C ARG A 239 12.50 -14.50 -5.56
N ALA A 240 12.22 -13.92 -6.73
CA ALA A 240 13.10 -14.01 -7.89
C ALA A 240 14.51 -13.46 -7.62
N ASP A 241 14.62 -12.33 -6.93
CA ASP A 241 15.91 -11.75 -6.54
C ASP A 241 16.69 -12.70 -5.59
N CYS A 242 15.99 -13.37 -4.67
CA CYS A 242 16.59 -14.43 -3.86
C CYS A 242 17.09 -15.61 -4.72
N TYR A 243 16.29 -16.03 -5.71
CA TYR A 243 16.68 -17.11 -6.63
C TYR A 243 17.87 -16.73 -7.51
N LEU A 244 17.92 -15.47 -8.01
CA LEU A 244 19.08 -14.96 -8.76
C LEU A 244 20.36 -14.99 -7.91
N SER A 245 20.27 -14.54 -6.66
CA SER A 245 21.40 -14.57 -5.72
C SER A 245 21.89 -16.00 -5.42
N MET A 246 20.98 -16.99 -5.46
CA MET A 246 21.30 -18.40 -5.32
C MET A 246 21.65 -19.10 -6.66
N LYS A 247 21.70 -18.37 -7.77
CA LYS A 247 21.90 -18.89 -9.14
C LYS A 247 20.86 -19.94 -9.58
N ARG A 248 19.66 -19.88 -9.02
CA ARG A 248 18.53 -20.73 -9.40
C ARG A 248 17.76 -20.10 -10.55
N LEU A 249 18.40 -20.03 -11.73
CA LEU A 249 17.96 -19.17 -12.84
C LEU A 249 16.57 -19.53 -13.40
N ASN A 250 16.19 -20.80 -13.45
CA ASN A 250 14.89 -21.21 -13.95
C ASN A 250 13.74 -20.75 -13.03
N GLN A 251 13.93 -20.88 -11.70
CA GLN A 251 12.95 -20.43 -10.73
C GLN A 251 12.82 -18.89 -10.73
N ALA A 252 13.93 -18.19 -10.87
CA ALA A 252 13.91 -16.74 -11.02
C ALA A 252 13.15 -16.30 -12.28
N GLU A 253 13.36 -16.98 -13.41
CA GLU A 253 12.66 -16.68 -14.67
C GLU A 253 11.15 -16.87 -14.55
N GLU A 254 10.69 -17.97 -13.94
CA GLU A 254 9.27 -18.25 -13.70
C GLU A 254 8.63 -17.12 -12.89
N ASP A 255 9.27 -16.73 -11.79
CA ASP A 255 8.77 -15.66 -10.93
C ASP A 255 8.78 -14.30 -11.63
N ILE A 256 9.85 -13.94 -12.35
CA ILE A 256 9.95 -12.68 -13.08
C ILE A 256 8.88 -12.60 -14.16
N ARG A 257 8.66 -13.68 -14.91
CA ARG A 257 7.62 -13.73 -15.94
C ARG A 257 6.24 -13.53 -15.33
N ALA A 258 5.90 -14.28 -14.28
CA ALA A 258 4.62 -14.15 -13.60
C ALA A 258 4.42 -12.75 -12.99
N ALA A 259 5.49 -12.15 -12.47
CA ALA A 259 5.44 -10.80 -11.92
C ALA A 259 5.19 -9.74 -13.02
N LEU A 260 5.86 -9.85 -14.18
CA LEU A 260 5.67 -8.95 -15.32
C LEU A 260 4.28 -9.11 -15.99
N GLU A 261 3.67 -10.29 -15.91
CA GLU A 261 2.27 -10.48 -16.34
C GLU A 261 1.28 -9.74 -15.42
N MET A 262 1.61 -9.58 -14.14
CA MET A 262 0.78 -8.86 -13.16
C MET A 262 1.03 -7.35 -13.17
N ASP A 263 2.27 -6.92 -13.35
CA ASP A 263 2.68 -5.52 -13.35
C ASP A 263 3.76 -5.28 -14.41
N PRO A 264 3.35 -4.97 -15.65
CA PRO A 264 4.27 -4.74 -16.76
C PRO A 264 5.00 -3.40 -16.68
N ASP A 265 4.59 -2.49 -15.82
CA ASP A 265 5.17 -1.14 -15.69
C ASP A 265 6.14 -1.00 -14.51
N ASP A 266 6.43 -2.09 -13.79
CA ASP A 266 7.43 -2.09 -12.72
C ASP A 266 8.85 -2.23 -13.28
N GLY A 267 9.59 -1.11 -13.31
CA GLY A 267 10.98 -1.07 -13.76
C GLY A 267 11.94 -1.99 -12.97
N TYR A 268 11.64 -2.30 -11.71
CA TYR A 268 12.45 -3.23 -10.91
C TYR A 268 12.39 -4.67 -11.45
N LEU A 269 11.26 -5.10 -11.98
CA LEU A 269 11.13 -6.43 -12.58
C LEU A 269 11.99 -6.57 -13.85
N TYR A 270 12.09 -5.50 -14.66
CA TYR A 270 13.02 -5.47 -15.80
C TYR A 270 14.48 -5.48 -15.34
N LEU A 271 14.82 -4.81 -14.24
CA LEU A 271 16.16 -4.93 -13.63
C LEU A 271 16.46 -6.37 -13.22
N LEU A 272 15.51 -7.07 -12.61
CA LEU A 272 15.68 -8.49 -12.26
C LEU A 272 15.88 -9.36 -13.52
N ARG A 273 15.13 -9.10 -14.59
CA ARG A 273 15.30 -9.80 -15.86
C ARG A 273 16.65 -9.48 -16.52
N ALA A 274 17.11 -8.24 -16.42
CA ALA A 274 18.47 -7.86 -16.85
C ALA A 274 19.57 -8.61 -16.06
N LYS A 275 19.40 -8.77 -14.73
CA LYS A 275 20.30 -9.61 -13.90
C LYS A 275 20.29 -11.06 -14.37
N LEU A 276 19.12 -11.63 -14.65
CA LEU A 276 18.96 -12.99 -15.18
C LEU A 276 19.69 -13.14 -16.52
N ASN A 277 19.47 -12.22 -17.46
CA ASN A 277 20.09 -12.22 -18.78
C ASN A 277 21.61 -12.03 -18.69
N LYS A 278 22.11 -11.21 -17.76
CA LYS A 278 23.55 -11.11 -17.45
C LYS A 278 24.12 -12.46 -17.02
N LEU A 279 23.46 -13.19 -16.12
CA LEU A 279 23.91 -14.49 -15.64
C LEU A 279 23.84 -15.58 -16.71
N ARG A 280 23.00 -15.40 -17.74
CA ARG A 280 22.89 -16.27 -18.91
C ARG A 280 23.79 -15.84 -20.08
N PHE A 281 24.57 -14.77 -19.93
CA PHE A 281 25.40 -14.21 -20.99
C PHE A 281 24.61 -13.69 -22.22
N GLN A 282 23.35 -13.34 -22.03
CA GLN A 282 22.44 -12.80 -23.07
C GLN A 282 22.53 -11.26 -23.09
N ARG A 283 23.59 -10.73 -23.68
CA ARG A 283 23.93 -9.31 -23.58
C ARG A 283 22.89 -8.37 -24.22
N ASP A 284 22.34 -8.75 -25.36
CA ASP A 284 21.38 -7.90 -26.09
C ASP A 284 20.05 -7.81 -25.33
N ASP A 285 19.59 -8.92 -24.77
CA ASP A 285 18.37 -8.97 -23.93
C ASP A 285 18.57 -8.19 -22.64
N MET A 286 19.72 -8.33 -22.00
CA MET A 286 20.09 -7.54 -20.82
C MET A 286 20.01 -6.03 -21.11
N ASN A 287 20.59 -5.57 -22.24
CA ASN A 287 20.59 -4.14 -22.58
C ASN A 287 19.17 -3.62 -22.85
N ARG A 288 18.33 -4.39 -23.55
CA ARG A 288 16.91 -4.03 -23.76
C ARG A 288 16.16 -3.89 -22.44
N ASP A 289 16.38 -4.78 -21.49
CA ASP A 289 15.74 -4.71 -20.19
C ASP A 289 16.25 -3.52 -19.35
N ILE A 290 17.52 -3.19 -19.43
CA ILE A 290 18.09 -1.98 -18.82
C ILE A 290 17.42 -0.72 -19.38
N ASP A 291 17.29 -0.62 -20.71
CA ASP A 291 16.67 0.55 -21.35
C ASP A 291 15.18 0.67 -20.97
N THR A 292 14.48 -0.47 -20.87
CA THR A 292 13.10 -0.50 -20.37
C THR A 292 13.02 -0.07 -18.91
N ALA A 293 13.88 -0.59 -18.03
CA ALA A 293 13.90 -0.20 -16.63
C ALA A 293 14.17 1.31 -16.44
N VAL A 294 15.03 1.89 -17.28
CA VAL A 294 15.29 3.34 -17.30
C VAL A 294 14.07 4.12 -17.76
N SER A 295 13.40 3.68 -18.83
CA SER A 295 12.17 4.34 -19.32
C SER A 295 11.04 4.33 -18.31
N LEU A 296 11.02 3.31 -17.43
CA LEU A 296 10.09 3.16 -16.31
C LEU A 296 10.57 3.85 -15.01
N GLY A 297 11.61 4.68 -15.09
CA GLY A 297 12.00 5.61 -14.03
C GLY A 297 13.16 5.14 -13.14
N LEU A 298 13.77 3.98 -13.36
CA LEU A 298 14.98 3.62 -12.62
C LEU A 298 16.20 4.39 -13.09
N SER A 299 17.00 4.90 -12.14
CA SER A 299 18.24 5.58 -12.53
C SER A 299 19.27 4.58 -13.06
N ARG A 300 20.01 4.98 -14.11
CA ARG A 300 21.07 4.16 -14.70
C ARG A 300 22.18 3.81 -13.69
N ASP A 301 22.47 4.72 -12.76
CA ASP A 301 23.48 4.49 -11.71
C ASP A 301 23.02 3.39 -10.74
N TYR A 302 21.72 3.39 -10.36
CA TYR A 302 21.15 2.33 -9.54
C TYR A 302 21.22 0.98 -10.23
N ILE A 303 20.82 0.92 -11.52
CA ILE A 303 20.87 -0.31 -12.32
C ILE A 303 22.31 -0.83 -12.42
N ASN A 304 23.29 0.03 -12.76
CA ASN A 304 24.69 -0.36 -12.87
C ASN A 304 25.24 -0.91 -11.56
N LYS A 305 24.91 -0.29 -10.44
CA LYS A 305 25.27 -0.78 -9.12
C LYS A 305 24.67 -2.15 -8.84
N ALA A 306 23.37 -2.30 -9.04
CA ALA A 306 22.66 -3.54 -8.81
C ALA A 306 23.09 -4.70 -9.71
N LEU A 307 23.58 -4.42 -10.93
CA LEU A 307 24.13 -5.44 -11.83
C LEU A 307 25.56 -5.87 -11.45
N ASN A 308 26.29 -5.07 -10.66
CA ASN A 308 27.67 -5.38 -10.25
C ASN A 308 27.78 -5.96 -8.83
N GLU A 309 26.68 -6.00 -8.10
CA GLU A 309 26.53 -6.74 -6.86
C GLU A 309 26.20 -8.22 -7.14
#